data_3078592f9ac855316c9134baf04f3f26
#
_entry.id   3078592f9ac855316c9134baf04f3f26
#
_cell.length_a   1.000
_cell.length_b   1.000
_cell.length_c   1.000
_cell.angle_alpha   90.00
_cell.angle_beta   90.00
_cell.angle_gamma   90.00
#
_symmetry.space_group_name_H-M   'P 1'
#
loop_
_entity.id
_entity.type
_entity.pdbx_description
1 polymer ?
#
loop_
_entity_poly.entity_id
_entity_poly.type
_entity_poly.pdbx_seq_one_letter_code
_entity_poly.pdbx_strand_id
1 'polypeptide(L)' 'MSNDLNNLSMDLRRASYFFQGNDRVLAQKFVDRSQKYNIPDNIQNLILKIKDENNLKASELAMTVSLII' A
#
# COMPACT_ATOMS: atom_id res chain seq x y z
N MET A 1 7.58 9.65 -19.19
CA MET A 1 6.82 10.12 -18.06
C MET A 1 6.46 8.96 -17.15
N SER A 2 6.63 9.12 -15.85
CA SER A 2 6.42 8.03 -14.92
C SER A 2 4.98 7.99 -14.43
N ASN A 3 4.36 6.80 -14.47
CA ASN A 3 3.04 6.55 -13.88
C ASN A 3 3.15 5.86 -12.51
N ASP A 4 4.33 5.94 -11.88
CA ASP A 4 4.60 5.21 -10.66
C ASP A 4 3.64 5.59 -9.53
N LEU A 5 3.32 6.88 -9.40
CA LEU A 5 2.38 7.31 -8.35
C LEU A 5 0.98 6.78 -8.58
N ASN A 6 0.49 6.76 -9.81
CA ASN A 6 -0.80 6.17 -10.13
C ASN A 6 -0.83 4.68 -9.86
N ASN A 7 0.22 3.98 -10.28
CA ASN A 7 0.34 2.54 -10.06
C ASN A 7 0.43 2.23 -8.57
N LEU A 8 1.18 3.03 -7.83
CA LEU A 8 1.28 2.91 -6.38
C LEU A 8 -0.08 3.08 -5.71
N SER A 9 -0.81 4.12 -6.07
CA SER A 9 -2.14 4.39 -5.52
C SER A 9 -3.09 3.21 -5.77
N MET A 10 -3.09 2.67 -6.98
CA MET A 10 -3.92 1.53 -7.33
C MET A 10 -3.54 0.27 -6.55
N ASP A 11 -2.24 0.00 -6.41
CA ASP A 11 -1.77 -1.16 -5.68
C ASP A 11 -2.12 -1.06 -4.19
N LEU A 12 -2.01 0.13 -3.61
CA LEU A 12 -2.37 0.34 -2.21
C LEU A 12 -3.88 0.19 -1.97
N ARG A 13 -4.71 0.62 -2.93
CA ARG A 13 -6.15 0.39 -2.84
C ARG A 13 -6.49 -1.09 -2.88
N ARG A 14 -5.84 -1.84 -3.77
CA ARG A 14 -6.02 -3.29 -3.84
C ARG A 14 -5.58 -3.95 -2.53
N ALA A 15 -4.42 -3.54 -2.00
CA ALA A 15 -3.95 -4.04 -0.72
C ALA A 15 -4.98 -3.77 0.39
N SER A 16 -5.56 -2.57 0.42
CA SER A 16 -6.58 -2.22 1.40
C SER A 16 -7.78 -3.18 1.35
N TYR A 17 -8.26 -3.48 0.16
CA TYR A 17 -9.35 -4.42 -0.04
C TYR A 17 -9.02 -5.81 0.52
N PHE A 18 -7.84 -6.30 0.22
CA PHE A 18 -7.44 -7.64 0.65
C PHE A 18 -7.19 -7.69 2.16
N PHE A 19 -6.66 -6.63 2.76
CA PHE A 19 -6.55 -6.54 4.22
C PHE A 19 -7.93 -6.58 4.88
N GLN A 20 -8.91 -5.86 4.34
CA GLN A 20 -10.27 -5.88 4.85
C GLN A 20 -10.91 -7.26 4.75
N GLY A 21 -10.60 -8.00 3.69
CA GLY A 21 -11.07 -9.35 3.48
C GLY A 21 -10.28 -10.41 4.23
N ASN A 22 -9.34 -10.02 5.07
CA ASN A 22 -8.45 -10.92 5.81
C ASN A 22 -7.55 -11.78 4.90
N ASP A 23 -7.33 -11.35 3.67
CA ASP A 23 -6.40 -12.00 2.75
C ASP A 23 -5.04 -11.29 2.81
N ARG A 24 -4.35 -11.49 3.93
CA ARG A 24 -3.09 -10.79 4.19
C ARG A 24 -2.00 -11.20 3.19
N VAL A 25 -1.98 -12.46 2.77
CA VAL A 25 -0.97 -12.93 1.83
C VAL A 25 -1.03 -12.14 0.52
N LEU A 26 -2.23 -12.00 -0.03
CA LEU A 26 -2.42 -11.28 -1.27
C LEU A 26 -2.21 -9.78 -1.08
N ALA A 27 -2.70 -9.23 0.04
CA ALA A 27 -2.48 -7.83 0.39
C ALA A 27 -1.00 -7.50 0.45
N GLN A 28 -0.18 -8.34 1.10
CA GLN A 28 1.26 -8.15 1.20
C GLN A 28 1.94 -8.17 -0.17
N LYS A 29 1.44 -8.96 -1.11
CA LYS A 29 1.99 -8.97 -2.47
C LYS A 29 1.86 -7.59 -3.12
N PHE A 30 0.72 -6.93 -2.94
CA PHE A 30 0.53 -5.59 -3.49
C PHE A 30 1.37 -4.55 -2.77
N VAL A 31 1.53 -4.68 -1.45
CA VAL A 31 2.41 -3.80 -0.68
C VAL A 31 3.86 -3.95 -1.13
N ASP A 32 4.34 -5.18 -1.28
CA ASP A 32 5.69 -5.46 -1.77
C ASP A 32 5.91 -4.90 -3.17
N ARG A 33 4.92 -5.06 -4.04
CA ARG A 33 4.97 -4.52 -5.40
C ARG A 33 5.05 -3.00 -5.38
N SER A 34 4.33 -2.33 -4.48
CA SER A 34 4.34 -0.88 -4.38
C SER A 34 5.70 -0.33 -3.97
N GLN A 35 6.50 -1.10 -3.22
CA GLN A 35 7.84 -0.69 -2.80
C GLN A 35 8.83 -0.61 -3.96
N LYS A 36 8.53 -1.22 -5.09
CA LYS A 36 9.42 -1.23 -6.26
C LYS A 36 9.32 0.05 -7.08
N TYR A 37 8.32 0.87 -6.84
CA TYR A 37 8.16 2.12 -7.57
C TYR A 37 9.14 3.17 -7.06
N ASN A 38 9.50 4.09 -7.95
CA ASN A 38 10.35 5.23 -7.60
C ASN A 38 9.51 6.29 -6.91
N ILE A 39 9.52 6.29 -5.58
CA ILE A 39 8.66 7.13 -4.75
C ILE A 39 9.47 7.80 -3.63
N PRO A 40 8.99 8.95 -3.12
CA PRO A 40 9.69 9.65 -2.03
C PRO A 40 9.85 8.79 -0.77
N ASP A 41 10.91 9.06 0.00
CA ASP A 41 11.24 8.29 1.19
C ASP A 41 10.14 8.35 2.25
N ASN A 42 9.48 9.48 2.42
CA ASN A 42 8.39 9.58 3.39
C ASN A 42 7.24 8.64 3.04
N ILE A 43 6.94 8.47 1.77
CA ILE A 43 5.91 7.53 1.32
C ILE A 43 6.39 6.09 1.52
N GLN A 44 7.67 5.81 1.21
CA GLN A 44 8.26 4.49 1.48
C GLN A 44 8.12 4.10 2.95
N ASN A 45 8.39 5.03 3.87
CA ASN A 45 8.27 4.78 5.30
C ASN A 45 6.83 4.45 5.70
N LEU A 46 5.85 5.11 5.11
CA LEU A 46 4.45 4.82 5.38
C LEU A 46 4.07 3.41 4.89
N ILE A 47 4.59 3.02 3.73
CA ILE A 47 4.34 1.68 3.19
C ILE A 47 4.95 0.61 4.11
N LEU A 48 6.14 0.86 4.64
CA LEU A 48 6.78 -0.07 5.58
C LEU A 48 5.93 -0.24 6.85
N LYS A 49 5.30 0.82 7.33
CA LYS A 49 4.40 0.74 8.48
C LYS A 49 3.19 -0.15 8.21
N ILE A 50 2.67 -0.14 7.00
CA ILE A 50 1.54 -0.99 6.63
C ILE A 50 1.84 -2.46 6.88
N LYS A 51 3.08 -2.88 6.60
CA LYS A 51 3.48 -4.29 6.76
C LYS A 51 3.49 -4.74 8.23
N ASP A 52 3.68 -3.82 9.15
CA ASP A 52 3.79 -4.15 10.58
C ASP A 52 2.45 -4.08 11.31
N GLU A 53 1.41 -3.56 10.67
CA GLU A 53 0.12 -3.38 11.30
C GLU A 53 -0.79 -4.59 11.13
N ASN A 54 -1.80 -4.71 12.02
CA ASN A 54 -2.85 -5.71 11.84
C ASN A 54 -3.70 -5.38 10.61
N ASN A 55 -4.54 -6.33 10.19
CA ASN A 55 -5.28 -6.19 8.93
C ASN A 55 -6.16 -4.94 8.89
N LEU A 56 -6.83 -4.61 10.00
CA LEU A 56 -7.71 -3.45 10.03
C LEU A 56 -6.94 -2.14 9.86
N LYS A 57 -5.86 -1.96 10.62
CA LYS A 57 -5.03 -0.76 10.52
C LYS A 57 -4.26 -0.71 9.21
N ALA A 58 -3.77 -1.85 8.73
CA ALA A 58 -3.09 -1.93 7.45
C ALA A 58 -4.02 -1.49 6.33
N SER A 59 -5.28 -1.92 6.35
CA SER A 59 -6.29 -1.49 5.40
C SER A 59 -6.48 0.03 5.42
N GLU A 60 -6.64 0.60 6.62
CA GLU A 60 -6.84 2.04 6.78
C GLU A 60 -5.62 2.83 6.27
N LEU A 61 -4.42 2.40 6.63
CA LEU A 61 -3.19 3.07 6.20
C LEU A 61 -3.01 2.99 4.69
N ALA A 62 -3.24 1.82 4.10
CA ALA A 62 -3.10 1.65 2.66
C ALA A 62 -4.06 2.57 1.91
N MET A 63 -5.32 2.64 2.37
CA MET A 63 -6.30 3.53 1.76
C MET A 63 -5.90 4.99 1.93
N THR A 64 -5.48 5.40 3.12
CA THR A 64 -5.07 6.76 3.42
C THR A 64 -3.90 7.19 2.54
N VAL A 65 -2.87 6.35 2.44
CA VAL A 65 -1.71 6.66 1.59
C VAL A 65 -2.12 6.75 0.13
N SER A 66 -3.01 5.88 -0.33
CA SER A 66 -3.49 5.92 -1.71
C SER A 66 -4.20 7.23 -2.03
N LEU A 67 -4.86 7.84 -1.06
CA LEU A 67 -5.59 9.11 -1.24
C LEU A 67 -4.67 10.33 -1.15
N ILE A 68 -3.57 10.22 -0.41
CA ILE A 68 -2.57 11.31 -0.31
C ILE A 68 -1.81 11.48 -1.63
N ILE A 69 -1.56 10.39 -2.31
CA ILE A 69 -0.87 10.40 -3.58
C ILE A 69 -1.77 10.94 -4.68
#